data_82e1cb7ecc0ec907aa08942a434b6dde
#
_entry.id   82e1cb7ecc0ec907aa08942a434b6dde
#
_cell.length_a   1.000
_cell.length_b   1.000
_cell.length_c   1.000
_cell.angle_alpha   90.00
_cell.angle_beta   90.00
_cell.angle_gamma   90.00
#
_symmetry.space_group_name_H-M   'P 1'
#
loop_
_entity.id
_entity.type
_entity.pdbx_description
1 polymer ?
#
loop_
_entity_poly.entity_id
_entity_poly.type
_entity_poly.pdbx_seq_one_letter_code
_entity_poly.pdbx_strand_id
1 'polypeptide(L)'
;MKLLADENAETEWIQSLRDDGHDVVRVVDIEELGVSATDPSVLSVARQQSRVLLTADQSDFSDPPDDDHRGIIIVADVTRTGGEVRRAVRRIERSVSDLSGHVAYISDWL
;
A
#
# COMPACT_ATOMS: atom_id res chain seq x y z
N MET A 1 -4.71 10.25 -2.11
CA MET A 1 -4.88 8.82 -2.48
C MET A 1 -5.38 8.06 -1.28
N LYS A 2 -6.22 7.08 -1.51
CA LYS A 2 -6.73 6.19 -0.44
C LYS A 2 -5.85 4.94 -0.37
N LEU A 3 -5.27 4.68 0.79
CA LEU A 3 -4.32 3.60 1.00
C LEU A 3 -4.78 2.67 2.12
N LEU A 4 -4.47 1.39 1.97
CA LEU A 4 -4.60 0.39 3.03
C LEU A 4 -3.18 -0.08 3.37
N ALA A 5 -2.73 0.19 4.59
CA ALA A 5 -1.39 -0.19 5.04
C ALA A 5 -1.42 -1.59 5.66
N ASP A 6 -0.66 -2.50 5.07
CA ASP A 6 -0.52 -3.86 5.59
C ASP A 6 0.17 -3.84 6.97
N GLU A 7 0.06 -4.94 7.72
CA GLU A 7 0.60 -5.01 9.09
C GLU A 7 2.12 -4.81 9.15
N ASN A 8 2.84 -5.10 8.07
CA ASN A 8 4.29 -4.93 7.99
C ASN A 8 4.72 -3.52 7.54
N ALA A 9 3.78 -2.63 7.23
CA ALA A 9 4.11 -1.25 6.87
C ALA A 9 4.57 -0.48 8.12
N GLU A 10 5.69 0.23 7.99
CA GLU A 10 6.26 0.96 9.11
C GLU A 10 5.38 2.15 9.50
N THR A 11 5.26 2.39 10.80
CA THR A 11 4.48 3.52 11.32
C THR A 11 4.98 4.86 10.77
N GLU A 12 6.28 5.01 10.58
CA GLU A 12 6.89 6.22 10.02
C GLU A 12 6.36 6.50 8.61
N TRP A 13 6.18 5.47 7.77
CA TRP A 13 5.63 5.65 6.43
C TRP A 13 4.18 6.12 6.49
N ILE A 14 3.40 5.48 7.34
CA ILE A 14 1.98 5.79 7.51
C ILE A 14 1.81 7.24 7.97
N GLN A 15 2.59 7.66 8.96
CA GLN A 15 2.51 9.02 9.47
C GLN A 15 2.89 10.05 8.42
N SER A 16 3.98 9.82 7.68
CA SER A 16 4.40 10.72 6.59
C SER A 16 3.34 10.85 5.51
N LEU A 17 2.70 9.74 5.13
CA LEU A 17 1.65 9.75 4.12
C LEU A 17 0.41 10.49 4.61
N ARG A 18 0.02 10.31 5.86
CA ARG A 18 -1.10 11.06 6.45
C ARG A 18 -0.81 12.56 6.51
N ASP A 19 0.43 12.93 6.85
CA ASP A 19 0.86 14.34 6.87
C ASP A 19 0.80 14.95 5.47
N ASP A 20 0.97 14.15 4.43
CA ASP A 20 0.89 14.60 3.03
C ASP A 20 -0.53 14.56 2.47
N GLY A 21 -1.53 14.32 3.31
CA GLY A 21 -2.94 14.38 2.95
C GLY A 21 -3.55 13.08 2.43
N HIS A 22 -2.83 11.96 2.48
CA HIS A 22 -3.36 10.67 2.07
C HIS A 22 -4.27 10.09 3.15
N ASP A 23 -5.33 9.40 2.71
CA ASP A 23 -6.24 8.68 3.59
C ASP A 23 -5.71 7.26 3.80
N VAL A 24 -5.02 7.03 4.91
CA VAL A 24 -4.37 5.76 5.20
C VAL A 24 -5.10 5.06 6.34
N VAL A 25 -5.60 3.85 6.06
CA VAL A 25 -6.19 2.95 7.04
C VAL A 25 -5.23 1.77 7.22
N ARG A 26 -5.02 1.32 8.45
CA ARG A 26 -4.16 0.17 8.74
C ARG A 26 -4.99 -1.11 8.77
N VAL A 27 -4.44 -2.19 8.22
CA VAL A 27 -5.10 -3.51 8.25
C VAL A 27 -5.45 -3.91 9.68
N VAL A 28 -4.56 -3.65 10.65
CA VAL A 28 -4.78 -4.01 12.06
C VAL A 28 -5.97 -3.29 12.70
N ASP A 29 -6.40 -2.18 12.12
CA ASP A 29 -7.54 -1.39 12.61
C ASP A 29 -8.86 -1.77 11.93
N ILE A 30 -8.83 -2.72 11.00
CA ILE A 30 -10.05 -3.20 10.33
C ILE A 30 -10.56 -4.42 11.06
N GLU A 31 -11.76 -4.31 11.62
CA GLU A 31 -12.33 -5.32 12.50
C GLU A 31 -12.45 -6.69 11.82
N GLU A 32 -12.83 -6.71 10.54
CA GLU A 32 -13.02 -7.95 9.78
C GLU A 32 -11.71 -8.69 9.50
N LEU A 33 -10.57 -7.98 9.52
CA LEU A 33 -9.27 -8.55 9.18
C LEU A 33 -8.48 -8.98 10.40
N GLY A 34 -8.24 -8.04 11.33
CA GLY A 34 -7.38 -8.30 12.49
C GLY A 34 -5.93 -8.54 12.10
N VAL A 35 -5.13 -9.01 13.08
CA VAL A 35 -3.68 -9.20 12.90
C VAL A 35 -3.31 -10.51 12.20
N SER A 36 -4.25 -11.43 12.04
CA SER A 36 -4.01 -12.73 11.39
C SER A 36 -4.69 -12.83 10.03
N ALA A 37 -4.95 -11.69 9.39
CA ALA A 37 -5.59 -11.65 8.08
C ALA A 37 -4.72 -12.31 7.02
N THR A 38 -5.36 -13.07 6.12
CA THR A 38 -4.68 -13.67 4.97
C THR A 38 -4.53 -12.65 3.85
N ASP A 39 -3.55 -12.84 2.95
CA ASP A 39 -3.31 -11.95 1.83
C ASP A 39 -4.55 -11.78 0.92
N PRO A 40 -5.28 -12.85 0.55
CA PRO A 40 -6.52 -12.69 -0.22
C PRO A 40 -7.57 -11.85 0.50
N SER A 41 -7.69 -11.96 1.82
CA SER A 41 -8.63 -11.16 2.61
C SER A 41 -8.24 -9.68 2.60
N VAL A 42 -6.95 -9.39 2.72
CA VAL A 42 -6.43 -8.01 2.67
C VAL A 42 -6.73 -7.37 1.32
N LEU A 43 -6.43 -8.06 0.22
CA LEU A 43 -6.72 -7.55 -1.13
C LEU A 43 -8.21 -7.36 -1.37
N SER A 44 -9.04 -8.26 -0.85
CA SER A 44 -10.49 -8.15 -0.98
C SER A 44 -11.03 -6.90 -0.30
N VAL A 45 -10.56 -6.61 0.92
CA VAL A 45 -10.98 -5.39 1.65
C VAL A 45 -10.46 -4.14 0.94
N ALA A 46 -9.23 -4.14 0.48
CA ALA A 46 -8.67 -3.02 -0.26
C ALA A 46 -9.53 -2.71 -1.50
N ARG A 47 -9.92 -3.73 -2.25
CA ARG A 47 -10.81 -3.59 -3.40
C ARG A 47 -12.17 -3.02 -3.01
N GLN A 48 -12.80 -3.58 -1.97
CA GLN A 48 -14.11 -3.13 -1.50
C GLN A 48 -14.10 -1.67 -1.07
N GLN A 49 -13.01 -1.22 -0.46
CA GLN A 49 -12.86 0.16 0.00
C GLN A 49 -12.24 1.08 -1.05
N SER A 50 -11.94 0.57 -2.24
CA SER A 50 -11.26 1.31 -3.31
C SER A 50 -9.93 1.92 -2.85
N ARG A 51 -9.14 1.13 -2.11
CA ARG A 51 -7.85 1.53 -1.58
C ARG A 51 -6.71 0.81 -2.28
N VAL A 52 -5.60 1.52 -2.45
CA VAL A 52 -4.32 0.95 -2.91
C VAL A 52 -3.65 0.31 -1.69
N LEU A 53 -3.17 -0.93 -1.85
CA LEU A 53 -2.46 -1.62 -0.77
C LEU A 53 -1.02 -1.12 -0.70
N LEU A 54 -0.57 -0.77 0.51
CA LEU A 54 0.84 -0.44 0.80
C LEU A 54 1.41 -1.55 1.67
N THR A 55 2.45 -2.23 1.18
CA THR A 55 3.02 -3.37 1.89
C THR A 55 4.53 -3.43 1.74
N ALA A 56 5.22 -4.02 2.73
CA ALA A 56 6.63 -4.37 2.64
C ALA A 56 6.82 -5.82 2.16
N ASP A 57 5.74 -6.58 2.01
CA ASP A 57 5.80 -7.99 1.66
C ASP A 57 5.84 -8.20 0.15
N GLN A 58 7.07 -8.22 -0.39
CA GLN A 58 7.28 -8.45 -1.81
C GLN A 58 6.89 -9.86 -2.23
N SER A 59 7.18 -10.87 -1.40
CA SER A 59 6.99 -12.27 -1.78
C SER A 59 5.52 -12.63 -1.97
N ASP A 60 4.63 -12.04 -1.16
CA ASP A 60 3.21 -12.36 -1.19
C ASP A 60 2.41 -11.49 -2.15
N PHE A 61 2.89 -10.28 -2.45
CA PHE A 61 2.10 -9.30 -3.21
C PHE A 61 2.70 -8.87 -4.55
N SER A 62 3.88 -9.36 -4.94
CA SER A 62 4.50 -8.99 -6.21
C SER A 62 3.82 -9.62 -7.43
N ASP A 63 3.15 -10.75 -7.23
CA ASP A 63 2.46 -11.49 -8.30
C ASP A 63 1.08 -11.91 -7.80
N PRO A 64 0.11 -10.98 -7.72
CA PRO A 64 -1.23 -11.30 -7.26
C PRO A 64 -1.93 -12.27 -8.21
N PRO A 65 -2.84 -13.12 -7.70
CA PRO A 65 -3.49 -14.16 -8.51
C PRO A 65 -4.38 -13.61 -9.64
N ASP A 66 -4.82 -12.36 -9.51
CA ASP A 66 -5.59 -11.68 -10.56
C ASP A 66 -5.32 -10.18 -10.50
N ASP A 67 -5.84 -9.45 -11.48
CA ASP A 67 -5.68 -7.99 -11.58
C ASP A 67 -6.85 -7.23 -10.93
N ASP A 68 -7.73 -7.92 -10.23
CA ASP A 68 -8.91 -7.31 -9.62
C ASP A 68 -8.58 -6.68 -8.27
N HIS A 69 -7.71 -5.68 -8.30
CA HIS A 69 -7.36 -4.87 -7.14
C HIS A 69 -7.17 -3.41 -7.58
N ARG A 70 -7.13 -2.50 -6.62
CA ARG A 70 -7.01 -1.06 -6.91
C ARG A 70 -5.56 -0.59 -7.00
N GLY A 71 -4.63 -1.52 -6.97
CA GLY A 71 -3.20 -1.25 -7.04
C GLY A 71 -2.48 -1.71 -5.79
N ILE A 72 -1.19 -2.03 -5.97
CA ILE A 72 -0.32 -2.45 -4.87
C ILE A 72 0.96 -1.63 -4.96
N ILE A 73 1.36 -1.02 -3.85
CA ILE A 73 2.63 -0.31 -3.72
C ILE A 73 3.50 -1.11 -2.76
N ILE A 74 4.67 -1.53 -3.22
CA ILE A 74 5.60 -2.34 -2.44
C ILE A 74 6.81 -1.51 -2.02
N VAL A 75 7.09 -1.52 -0.71
CA VAL A 75 8.31 -0.97 -0.13
C VAL A 75 9.16 -2.17 0.31
N ALA A 76 9.98 -2.69 -0.59
CA ALA A 76 10.76 -3.91 -0.33
C ALA A 76 11.89 -3.66 0.69
N ASP A 77 12.42 -2.45 0.76
CA ASP A 77 13.46 -2.07 1.71
C ASP A 77 12.84 -1.39 2.92
N VAL A 78 12.77 -2.11 4.04
CA VAL A 78 12.15 -1.61 5.28
C VAL A 78 12.92 -0.47 5.93
N THR A 79 14.15 -0.19 5.47
CA THR A 79 14.94 0.94 5.97
C THR A 79 14.57 2.26 5.31
N ARG A 80 13.69 2.27 4.32
CA ARG A 80 13.22 3.50 3.69
C ARG A 80 12.57 4.41 4.71
N THR A 81 12.90 5.70 4.62
CA THR A 81 12.31 6.70 5.52
C THR A 81 10.87 7.05 5.08
N GLY A 82 10.11 7.63 6.01
CA GLY A 82 8.78 8.14 5.67
C GLY A 82 8.82 9.19 4.56
N GLY A 83 9.85 10.04 4.57
CA GLY A 83 10.03 11.05 3.51
C GLY A 83 10.28 10.44 2.13
N GLU A 84 11.06 9.37 2.07
CA GLU A 84 11.30 8.66 0.81
C GLU A 84 10.03 8.02 0.28
N VAL A 85 9.27 7.34 1.13
CA VAL A 85 8.01 6.72 0.76
C VAL A 85 7.01 7.77 0.30
N ARG A 86 6.87 8.87 1.04
CA ARG A 86 5.99 9.97 0.68
C ARG A 86 6.33 10.56 -0.69
N ARG A 87 7.61 10.78 -0.96
CA ARG A 87 8.08 11.31 -2.26
C ARG A 87 7.71 10.38 -3.40
N ALA A 88 7.97 9.08 -3.24
CA ALA A 88 7.66 8.09 -4.26
C ALA A 88 6.16 8.00 -4.54
N VAL A 89 5.34 7.95 -3.49
CA VAL A 89 3.88 7.90 -3.63
C VAL A 89 3.36 9.14 -4.34
N ARG A 90 3.92 10.33 -4.03
CA ARG A 90 3.55 11.57 -4.71
C ARG A 90 3.86 11.50 -6.21
N ARG A 91 5.02 10.96 -6.58
CA ARG A 91 5.39 10.78 -8.00
C ARG A 91 4.49 9.78 -8.71
N ILE A 92 4.15 8.67 -8.06
CA ILE A 92 3.22 7.69 -8.59
C ILE A 92 1.86 8.35 -8.86
N GLU A 93 1.34 9.09 -7.89
CA GLU A 93 0.05 9.76 -8.00
C GLU A 93 0.00 10.76 -9.16
N ARG A 94 1.11 11.46 -9.40
CA ARG A 94 1.20 12.44 -10.50
C ARG A 94 1.35 11.79 -11.86
N SER A 95 1.95 10.62 -11.92
CA SER A 95 2.32 9.96 -13.18
C SER A 95 1.34 8.90 -13.64
N VAL A 96 0.64 8.28 -12.69
CA VAL A 96 -0.28 7.17 -12.96
C VAL A 96 -1.68 7.58 -12.48
N SER A 97 -2.61 7.71 -13.41
CA SER A 97 -3.97 8.13 -13.09
C SER A 97 -4.78 7.04 -12.39
N ASP A 98 -4.47 5.77 -12.66
CA ASP A 98 -5.17 4.61 -12.09
C ASP A 98 -4.20 3.44 -11.94
N LEU A 99 -3.96 3.03 -10.68
CA LEU A 99 -3.08 1.92 -10.37
C LEU A 99 -3.80 0.56 -10.40
N SER A 100 -5.09 0.52 -10.70
CA SER A 100 -5.86 -0.74 -10.68
C SER A 100 -5.19 -1.78 -11.56
N GLY A 101 -4.99 -2.98 -11.00
CA GLY A 101 -4.33 -4.09 -11.70
C GLY A 101 -2.81 -4.01 -11.77
N HIS A 102 -2.19 -2.98 -11.21
CA HIS A 102 -0.73 -2.77 -11.30
C HIS A 102 -0.05 -2.88 -9.95
N VAL A 103 1.23 -3.29 -9.99
CA VAL A 103 2.11 -3.34 -8.82
C VAL A 103 3.23 -2.33 -9.05
N ALA A 104 3.41 -1.40 -8.12
CA ALA A 104 4.45 -0.38 -8.18
C ALA A 104 5.45 -0.60 -7.05
N TYR A 105 6.74 -0.53 -7.36
CA TYR A 105 7.80 -0.61 -6.37
C TYR A 105 8.31 0.80 -6.05
N ILE A 106 8.38 1.15 -4.77
CA ILE A 106 8.86 2.47 -4.34
C ILE A 106 10.23 2.78 -4.93
N SER A 107 11.11 1.79 -5.03
CA SER A 107 12.47 1.97 -5.55
C SER A 107 12.53 2.52 -6.97
N ASP A 108 11.48 2.31 -7.76
CA ASP A 108 11.40 2.81 -9.13
C ASP A 108 10.96 4.28 -9.20
N TRP A 109 10.55 4.86 -8.09
CA TRP A 109 9.94 6.20 -8.02
C TRP A 109 10.67 7.17 -7.10
N LEU A 110 11.79 6.76 -6.57
CA LEU A 110 12.61 7.60 -5.68
C LEU A 110 13.40 8.70 -6.42
#